data_c57b5aabe1335121fb6e995c98a2d201
#
_entry.id   c57b5aabe1335121fb6e995c98a2d201
#
_cell.length_a   1.000
_cell.length_b   1.000
_cell.length_c   1.000
_cell.angle_alpha   90.00
_cell.angle_beta   90.00
_cell.angle_gamma   90.00
#
_symmetry.space_group_name_H-M   'P 1'
#
loop_
_entity.id
_entity.type
_entity.pdbx_description
1 polymer ?
#
loop_
_entity_poly.entity_id
_entity_poly.type
_entity_poly.pdbx_seq_one_letter_code
_entity_poly.pdbx_strand_id
1 'polypeptide(L)'
;MSLKIVTYPNPLLGKPSLPITEVTDEIRKLAEEMTEAMYKSDGIGIAAPQVGRLIRLVIIDVTGPEKREGKMVLVNPVWTPLPDAGYVESEEGCLSVPDYRSKVRRTARVHVEATDLDGNPVSFDADDILAICVQHEIDHLDGKL
;
A
#
# COMPACT_ATOMS: atom_id res chain seq x y z
N MET A 1 13.88 16.20 -1.42
CA MET A 1 13.90 15.57 -2.75
C MET A 1 12.64 14.73 -2.91
N SER A 2 11.87 14.96 -3.96
CA SER A 2 10.63 14.21 -4.17
C SER A 2 10.89 12.94 -4.97
N LEU A 3 10.16 11.88 -4.61
CA LEU A 3 10.22 10.61 -5.33
C LEU A 3 9.35 10.67 -6.58
N LYS A 4 9.80 9.96 -7.60
CA LYS A 4 9.05 9.81 -8.84
C LYS A 4 8.30 8.47 -8.83
N ILE A 5 7.01 8.50 -9.14
CA ILE A 5 6.22 7.30 -9.26
C ILE A 5 6.58 6.57 -10.54
N VAL A 6 6.92 5.28 -10.38
CA VAL A 6 7.23 4.37 -11.49
C VAL A 6 5.92 3.95 -12.15
N THR A 7 5.86 4.03 -13.48
CA THR A 7 4.64 3.71 -14.23
C THR A 7 4.83 2.46 -15.09
N TYR A 8 3.70 1.75 -15.31
CA TYR A 8 3.64 0.64 -16.25
C TYR A 8 4.08 1.11 -17.66
N PRO A 9 4.90 0.37 -18.42
CA PRO A 9 5.28 -1.02 -18.21
C PRO A 9 6.66 -1.24 -17.56
N ASN A 10 7.05 -0.46 -16.56
CA ASN A 10 8.34 -0.64 -15.90
C ASN A 10 8.41 -2.05 -15.27
N PRO A 11 9.47 -2.85 -15.57
CA PRO A 11 9.58 -4.23 -15.08
C PRO A 11 9.60 -4.37 -13.56
N LEU A 12 9.98 -3.31 -12.81
CA LEU A 12 9.99 -3.36 -11.35
C LEU A 12 8.60 -3.62 -10.76
N LEU A 13 7.54 -3.17 -11.44
CA LEU A 13 6.17 -3.34 -10.96
C LEU A 13 5.70 -4.79 -10.95
N GLY A 14 6.33 -5.65 -11.75
CA GLY A 14 6.01 -7.07 -11.82
C GLY A 14 6.88 -7.97 -10.94
N LYS A 15 7.75 -7.40 -10.11
CA LYS A 15 8.67 -8.17 -9.27
C LYS A 15 8.19 -8.20 -7.83
N PRO A 16 8.34 -9.35 -7.12
CA PRO A 16 8.03 -9.40 -5.69
C PRO A 16 9.03 -8.58 -4.89
N SER A 17 8.55 -8.00 -3.79
CA SER A 17 9.36 -7.20 -2.87
C SER A 17 9.96 -8.07 -1.76
N LEU A 18 11.12 -7.66 -1.26
CA LEU A 18 11.80 -8.36 -0.17
C LEU A 18 11.32 -7.84 1.18
N PRO A 19 11.23 -8.73 2.19
CA PRO A 19 10.87 -8.28 3.55
C PRO A 19 11.92 -7.33 4.11
N ILE A 20 11.46 -6.40 4.94
CA ILE A 20 12.32 -5.49 5.68
C ILE A 20 12.72 -6.19 6.98
N THR A 21 14.01 -6.37 7.21
CA THR A 21 14.51 -7.05 8.42
C THR A 21 14.76 -6.08 9.57
N GLU A 22 15.03 -4.83 9.26
CA GLU A 22 15.30 -3.79 10.26
C GLU A 22 14.82 -2.43 9.74
N VAL A 23 14.11 -1.69 10.57
CA VAL A 23 13.67 -0.33 10.22
C VAL A 23 14.82 0.64 10.54
N THR A 24 15.49 1.09 9.49
CA THR A 24 16.60 2.05 9.59
C THR A 24 16.10 3.48 9.38
N ASP A 25 16.99 4.46 9.63
CA ASP A 25 16.67 5.87 9.34
C ASP A 25 16.40 6.08 7.85
N GLU A 26 17.07 5.32 7.00
CA GLU A 26 16.82 5.34 5.55
C GLU A 26 15.38 4.91 5.22
N ILE A 27 14.88 3.87 5.88
CA ILE A 27 13.49 3.41 5.71
C ILE A 27 12.51 4.47 6.21
N ARG A 28 12.80 5.10 7.35
CA ARG A 28 11.96 6.18 7.89
C ARG A 28 11.87 7.36 6.92
N LYS A 29 13.00 7.75 6.35
CA LYS A 29 13.07 8.83 5.36
C LYS A 29 12.30 8.46 4.10
N LEU A 30 12.46 7.22 3.61
CA LEU A 30 11.72 6.72 2.46
C LEU A 30 10.21 6.77 2.72
N ALA A 31 9.76 6.37 3.91
CA ALA A 31 8.34 6.41 4.25
C ALA A 31 7.79 7.83 4.19
N GLU A 32 8.54 8.84 4.67
CA GLU A 32 8.14 10.24 4.56
C GLU A 32 8.04 10.70 3.11
N GLU A 33 9.03 10.36 2.31
CA GLU A 33 9.05 10.72 0.88
C GLU A 33 7.90 10.04 0.11
N MET A 34 7.61 8.78 0.43
CA MET A 34 6.47 8.06 -0.14
C MET A 34 5.14 8.70 0.24
N THR A 35 5.01 9.14 1.49
CA THR A 35 3.82 9.82 1.99
C THR A 35 3.57 11.11 1.18
N GLU A 36 4.61 11.90 0.96
CA GLU A 36 4.50 13.12 0.16
C GLU A 36 4.12 12.83 -1.29
N ALA A 37 4.76 11.81 -1.91
CA ALA A 37 4.44 11.42 -3.28
C ALA A 37 2.99 10.96 -3.42
N MET A 38 2.49 10.21 -2.45
CA MET A 38 1.11 9.73 -2.41
C MET A 38 0.12 10.89 -2.37
N TYR A 39 0.29 11.82 -1.43
CA TYR A 39 -0.62 12.96 -1.28
C TYR A 39 -0.56 13.90 -2.48
N LYS A 40 0.63 14.14 -3.00
CA LYS A 40 0.83 15.00 -4.18
C LYS A 40 0.10 14.46 -5.42
N SER A 41 -0.07 13.15 -5.50
CA SER A 41 -0.75 12.48 -6.61
C SER A 41 -2.23 12.18 -6.33
N ASP A 42 -2.79 12.75 -5.26
CA ASP A 42 -4.17 12.51 -4.80
C ASP A 42 -4.47 11.03 -4.48
N GLY A 43 -3.44 10.27 -4.11
CA GLY A 43 -3.60 8.87 -3.77
C GLY A 43 -3.95 8.67 -2.30
N ILE A 44 -4.54 7.52 -2.01
CA ILE A 44 -4.84 7.08 -0.64
C ILE A 44 -3.99 5.89 -0.22
N GLY A 45 -3.17 5.36 -1.12
CA GLY A 45 -2.24 4.27 -0.83
C GLY A 45 -1.07 4.28 -1.79
N ILE A 46 0.09 3.83 -1.31
CA ILE A 46 1.30 3.68 -2.13
C ILE A 46 2.16 2.55 -1.56
N ALA A 47 2.76 1.77 -2.44
CA ALA A 47 3.70 0.71 -2.08
C ALA A 47 5.10 1.05 -2.61
N ALA A 48 6.14 0.60 -1.93
CA ALA A 48 7.52 0.94 -2.29
C ALA A 48 7.92 0.60 -3.73
N PRO A 49 7.45 -0.50 -4.35
CA PRO A 49 7.74 -0.73 -5.76
C PRO A 49 7.33 0.41 -6.69
N GLN A 50 6.28 1.15 -6.34
CA GLN A 50 5.80 2.28 -7.14
C GLN A 50 6.78 3.47 -7.16
N VAL A 51 7.76 3.48 -6.28
CA VAL A 51 8.85 4.46 -6.28
C VAL A 51 10.20 3.80 -6.57
N GLY A 52 10.19 2.60 -7.12
CA GLY A 52 11.37 1.90 -7.57
C GLY A 52 12.13 1.12 -6.48
N ARG A 53 11.52 0.88 -5.33
CA ARG A 53 12.15 0.16 -4.23
C ARG A 53 11.41 -1.17 -3.97
N LEU A 54 12.10 -2.28 -4.14
CA LEU A 54 11.51 -3.62 -4.00
C LEU A 54 11.61 -4.11 -2.55
N ILE A 55 10.96 -3.39 -1.66
CA ILE A 55 10.86 -3.73 -0.24
C ILE A 55 9.39 -3.70 0.20
N ARG A 56 9.06 -4.42 1.25
CA ARG A 56 7.67 -4.57 1.70
C ARG A 56 7.27 -3.43 2.64
N LEU A 57 7.08 -2.26 2.06
CA LEU A 57 6.67 -1.04 2.76
C LEU A 57 5.47 -0.43 2.05
N VAL A 58 4.43 -0.12 2.81
CA VAL A 58 3.16 0.44 2.31
C VAL A 58 2.74 1.62 3.19
N ILE A 59 2.23 2.67 2.55
CA ILE A 59 1.63 3.81 3.24
C ILE A 59 0.17 3.89 2.78
N ILE A 60 -0.76 4.02 3.71
CA ILE A 60 -2.19 4.15 3.42
C ILE A 60 -2.78 5.30 4.25
N ASP A 61 -3.60 6.13 3.61
CA ASP A 61 -4.42 7.11 4.29
C ASP A 61 -5.74 7.26 3.54
N VAL A 62 -6.76 6.55 4.01
CA VAL A 62 -8.08 6.55 3.37
C VAL A 62 -8.84 7.86 3.56
N THR A 63 -8.38 8.76 4.45
CA THR A 63 -8.97 10.09 4.60
C THR A 63 -8.54 11.04 3.49
N GLY A 64 -7.49 10.69 2.74
CA GLY A 64 -7.05 11.40 1.56
C GLY A 64 -6.14 12.60 1.84
N PRO A 65 -5.63 13.25 0.76
CA PRO A 65 -4.63 14.30 0.88
C PRO A 65 -5.15 15.60 1.50
N GLU A 66 -6.45 15.82 1.50
CA GLU A 66 -7.02 17.03 2.10
C GLU A 66 -7.08 16.93 3.63
N LYS A 67 -7.55 15.80 4.16
CA LYS A 67 -7.68 15.59 5.59
C LYS A 67 -6.40 15.14 6.26
N ARG A 68 -5.70 14.17 5.68
CA ARG A 68 -4.43 13.61 6.17
C ARG A 68 -4.49 13.15 7.64
N GLU A 69 -5.61 12.53 8.01
CA GLU A 69 -5.88 12.17 9.42
C GLU A 69 -5.76 10.68 9.71
N GLY A 70 -5.61 9.84 8.68
CA GLY A 70 -5.61 8.40 8.85
C GLY A 70 -4.36 7.69 8.35
N LYS A 71 -3.22 8.39 8.29
CA LYS A 71 -1.99 7.80 7.77
C LYS A 71 -1.54 6.58 8.57
N MET A 72 -1.30 5.47 7.86
CA MET A 72 -0.75 4.24 8.40
C MET A 72 0.50 3.87 7.62
N VAL A 73 1.58 3.56 8.32
CA VAL A 73 2.81 3.04 7.71
C VAL A 73 2.92 1.58 8.09
N LEU A 74 2.92 0.70 7.10
CA LEU A 74 2.90 -0.74 7.31
C LEU A 74 4.16 -1.38 6.75
N VAL A 75 4.97 -1.97 7.64
CA VAL A 75 6.19 -2.70 7.29
C VAL A 75 5.87 -4.19 7.30
N ASN A 76 6.21 -4.88 6.22
CA ASN A 76 5.95 -6.31 6.05
C ASN A 76 4.48 -6.67 6.28
N PRO A 77 3.51 -5.96 5.67
CA PRO A 77 2.11 -6.25 5.92
C PRO A 77 1.66 -7.57 5.32
N VAL A 78 0.80 -8.27 6.06
CA VAL A 78 0.10 -9.45 5.58
C VAL A 78 -1.37 -9.33 5.94
N TRP A 79 -2.24 -9.98 5.17
CA TRP A 79 -3.67 -9.98 5.49
C TRP A 79 -4.26 -11.37 5.35
N THR A 80 -5.32 -11.61 6.11
CA THR A 80 -6.12 -12.83 6.03
C THR A 80 -7.59 -12.44 6.01
N PRO A 81 -8.46 -13.24 5.33
CA PRO A 81 -9.89 -12.93 5.37
C PRO A 81 -10.45 -13.18 6.76
N LEU A 82 -11.36 -12.30 7.19
CA LEU A 82 -12.13 -12.52 8.42
C LEU A 82 -13.18 -13.60 8.18
N PRO A 83 -13.63 -14.31 9.25
CA PRO A 83 -14.71 -15.28 9.10
C PRO A 83 -15.94 -14.66 8.46
N ASP A 84 -16.54 -15.35 7.48
CA ASP A 84 -17.72 -14.88 6.75
C ASP A 84 -17.57 -13.50 6.10
N ALA A 85 -16.35 -13.15 5.69
CA ALA A 85 -16.05 -11.83 5.13
C ALA A 85 -16.79 -11.53 3.83
N GLY A 86 -16.96 -12.52 2.95
CA GLY A 86 -17.54 -12.30 1.64
C GLY A 86 -16.60 -11.52 0.71
N TYR A 87 -17.16 -11.09 -0.43
CA TYR A 87 -16.41 -10.37 -1.46
C TYR A 87 -17.14 -9.12 -1.89
N VAL A 88 -16.40 -8.14 -2.39
CA VAL A 88 -16.96 -6.94 -3.02
C VAL A 88 -16.27 -6.73 -4.37
N GLU A 89 -16.98 -6.13 -5.31
CA GLU A 89 -16.39 -5.64 -6.55
C GLU A 89 -15.91 -4.21 -6.31
N SER A 90 -14.68 -3.93 -6.71
CA SER A 90 -14.07 -2.62 -6.58
C SER A 90 -13.59 -2.14 -7.95
N GLU A 91 -13.92 -0.92 -8.30
CA GLU A 91 -13.33 -0.27 -9.47
C GLU A 91 -12.09 0.47 -9.00
N GLU A 92 -10.92 0.01 -9.44
CA GLU A 92 -9.64 0.48 -8.91
C GLU A 92 -8.77 1.07 -9.98
N GLY A 93 -8.14 2.20 -9.62
CA GLY A 93 -7.04 2.78 -10.37
C GLY A 93 -5.75 2.66 -9.59
N CYS A 94 -4.63 2.87 -10.26
CA CYS A 94 -3.31 2.82 -9.66
C CYS A 94 -2.49 3.99 -10.15
N LEU A 95 -1.71 4.61 -9.26
CA LEU A 95 -0.81 5.73 -9.61
C LEU A 95 0.23 5.32 -10.64
N SER A 96 0.61 4.03 -10.67
CA SER A 96 1.57 3.49 -11.63
C SER A 96 0.97 3.12 -12.99
N VAL A 97 -0.37 3.15 -13.12
CA VAL A 97 -1.09 2.90 -14.38
C VAL A 97 -2.11 4.03 -14.56
N PRO A 98 -1.65 5.23 -14.94
CA PRO A 98 -2.51 6.40 -15.08
C PRO A 98 -3.63 6.18 -16.09
N ASP A 99 -4.79 6.74 -15.81
CA ASP A 99 -5.98 6.71 -16.69
C ASP A 99 -6.56 5.31 -16.93
N TYR A 100 -6.09 4.30 -16.20
CA TYR A 100 -6.61 2.94 -16.30
C TYR A 100 -7.34 2.55 -15.02
N ARG A 101 -8.55 2.03 -15.18
CA ARG A 101 -9.31 1.47 -14.07
C ARG A 101 -9.87 0.12 -14.47
N SER A 102 -9.90 -0.81 -13.53
CA SER A 102 -10.49 -2.12 -13.76
C SER A 102 -11.33 -2.54 -12.56
N LYS A 103 -12.29 -3.41 -12.80
CA LYS A 103 -13.07 -4.02 -11.73
C LYS A 103 -12.30 -5.20 -11.17
N VAL A 104 -12.14 -5.22 -9.86
CA VAL A 104 -11.40 -6.24 -9.15
C VAL A 104 -12.29 -6.78 -8.04
N ARG A 105 -12.28 -8.10 -7.84
CA ARG A 105 -12.95 -8.73 -6.72
C ARG A 105 -12.01 -8.70 -5.51
N ARG A 106 -12.48 -8.11 -4.41
CA ARG A 106 -11.71 -8.01 -3.18
C ARG A 106 -12.46 -8.70 -2.03
N THR A 107 -11.71 -9.22 -1.05
CA THR A 107 -12.28 -9.70 0.19
C THR A 107 -12.87 -8.52 0.97
N ALA A 108 -14.12 -8.63 1.42
CA ALA A 108 -14.83 -7.48 1.99
C ALA A 108 -14.32 -7.07 3.37
N ARG A 109 -13.84 -8.01 4.18
CA ARG A 109 -13.30 -7.76 5.50
C ARG A 109 -12.06 -8.60 5.74
N VAL A 110 -10.99 -7.98 6.24
CA VAL A 110 -9.70 -8.63 6.42
C VAL A 110 -9.10 -8.31 7.77
N HIS A 111 -8.25 -9.22 8.25
CA HIS A 111 -7.37 -8.97 9.39
C HIS A 111 -5.98 -8.67 8.85
N VAL A 112 -5.36 -7.60 9.33
CA VAL A 112 -4.05 -7.14 8.87
C VAL A 112 -3.04 -7.23 10.01
N GLU A 113 -1.87 -7.76 9.71
CA GLU A 113 -0.74 -7.77 10.63
C GLU A 113 0.47 -7.16 9.93
N ALA A 114 1.18 -6.30 10.64
CA ALA A 114 2.35 -5.58 10.12
C ALA A 114 3.26 -5.17 11.28
N THR A 115 4.31 -4.42 10.95
CA THR A 115 5.18 -3.77 11.93
C THR A 115 5.15 -2.27 11.62
N ASP A 116 5.20 -1.43 12.64
CA ASP A 116 5.30 0.02 12.44
C ASP A 116 6.77 0.45 12.28
N LEU A 117 7.00 1.77 12.10
CA LEU A 117 8.35 2.29 11.93
C LEU A 117 9.21 2.22 13.20
N ASP A 118 8.60 1.96 14.35
CA ASP A 118 9.32 1.78 15.61
C ASP A 118 9.65 0.31 15.90
N GLY A 119 9.30 -0.58 14.97
CA GLY A 119 9.54 -2.01 15.11
C GLY A 119 8.51 -2.73 15.95
N ASN A 120 7.40 -2.09 16.29
CA ASN A 120 6.34 -2.68 17.10
C ASN A 120 5.31 -3.40 16.23
N PRO A 121 4.77 -4.55 16.69
CA PRO A 121 3.73 -5.23 15.93
C PRO A 121 2.44 -4.41 15.92
N VAL A 122 1.78 -4.41 14.76
CA VAL A 122 0.51 -3.74 14.53
C VAL A 122 -0.47 -4.77 14.00
N SER A 123 -1.67 -4.84 14.58
CA SER A 123 -2.72 -5.68 14.01
C SER A 123 -4.06 -4.97 14.13
N PHE A 124 -4.90 -5.14 13.11
CA PHE A 124 -6.23 -4.54 13.07
C PHE A 124 -7.12 -5.25 12.06
N ASP A 125 -8.42 -5.12 12.25
CA ASP A 125 -9.41 -5.57 11.28
C ASP A 125 -9.79 -4.40 10.39
N ALA A 126 -9.98 -4.66 9.11
CA ALA A 126 -10.33 -3.63 8.14
C ALA A 126 -11.56 -4.05 7.33
N ASP A 127 -12.40 -3.08 7.01
CA ASP A 127 -13.55 -3.25 6.13
C ASP A 127 -13.61 -2.07 5.14
N ASP A 128 -14.61 -2.07 4.27
CA ASP A 128 -14.84 -1.01 3.29
C ASP A 128 -13.56 -0.64 2.52
N ILE A 129 -13.34 0.65 2.33
CA ILE A 129 -12.22 1.15 1.52
C ILE A 129 -10.85 0.78 2.10
N LEU A 130 -10.72 0.69 3.42
CA LEU A 130 -9.46 0.32 4.05
C LEU A 130 -9.08 -1.13 3.71
N ALA A 131 -10.04 -2.06 3.75
CA ALA A 131 -9.80 -3.45 3.35
C ALA A 131 -9.35 -3.54 1.89
N ILE A 132 -9.98 -2.79 1.00
CA ILE A 132 -9.65 -2.74 -0.42
C ILE A 132 -8.24 -2.18 -0.63
N CYS A 133 -7.90 -1.06 0.03
CA CYS A 133 -6.59 -0.44 -0.08
C CYS A 133 -5.47 -1.35 0.40
N VAL A 134 -5.65 -2.02 1.54
CA VAL A 134 -4.65 -2.95 2.06
C VAL A 134 -4.36 -4.06 1.05
N GLN A 135 -5.40 -4.67 0.50
CA GLN A 135 -5.23 -5.74 -0.50
C GLN A 135 -4.55 -5.24 -1.76
N HIS A 136 -4.96 -4.06 -2.25
CA HIS A 136 -4.38 -3.45 -3.45
C HIS A 136 -2.89 -3.18 -3.28
N GLU A 137 -2.47 -2.58 -2.15
CA GLU A 137 -1.07 -2.25 -1.93
C GLU A 137 -0.21 -3.49 -1.68
N ILE A 138 -0.73 -4.50 -0.99
CA ILE A 138 -0.01 -5.76 -0.81
C ILE A 138 0.16 -6.48 -2.16
N ASP A 139 -0.82 -6.39 -3.07
CA ASP A 139 -0.68 -6.94 -4.42
C ASP A 139 0.55 -6.33 -5.13
N HIS A 140 0.77 -5.02 -4.99
CA HIS A 140 1.97 -4.38 -5.55
C HIS A 140 3.26 -4.97 -4.95
N LEU A 141 3.27 -5.26 -3.66
CA LEU A 141 4.43 -5.89 -3.02
C LEU A 141 4.72 -7.28 -3.57
N ASP A 142 3.69 -7.97 -4.05
CA ASP A 142 3.78 -9.30 -4.65
C ASP A 142 4.00 -9.26 -6.17
N GLY A 143 4.17 -8.07 -6.74
CA GLY A 143 4.39 -7.90 -8.17
C GLY A 143 3.12 -8.02 -9.01
N LYS A 144 1.96 -7.81 -8.42
CA LYS A 144 0.67 -7.84 -9.12
C LYS A 144 0.18 -6.42 -9.42
N LEU A 145 -0.36 -6.22 -10.59
CA LEU A 145 -0.94 -4.93 -11.01
C LEU A 145 -2.45 -4.99 -11.15
#